data_37f371f8f2ab9a91468cfc77d2034f62
#
_entry.id   37f371f8f2ab9a91468cfc77d2034f62
#
_cell.length_a   1.000
_cell.length_b   1.000
_cell.length_c   1.000
_cell.angle_alpha   90.00
_cell.angle_beta   90.00
_cell.angle_gamma   90.00
#
_symmetry.space_group_name_H-M   'P 1'
#
loop_
_entity.id
_entity.type
_entity.pdbx_description
1 polymer ?
#
loop_
_entity_poly.entity_id
_entity_poly.type
_entity_poly.pdbx_seq_one_letter_code
_entity_poly.pdbx_strand_id
1 'polypeptide(L)'
;MLLLISSLLLMSCGADKYMKKGEKFLALGEYYDAADQFKQAYTRTPAKERDTRGKRALKMAQCYQRINATPKAIAAYRNAIRYNQASKEDQLAYARQLLKNGDYRQAEKVFLMLKDSMPGNQLVANGLKSAQMAPEWKKQGSRYFVKRMDVFNSRRHDYSPVLFGDDYDQLYFTSTRNEAEGDELSGITGAKNGDIFVSTKDDKGKWSKPEAVTGGLNTAYDEGVSCLSTDQREMYLTQCVADPSYPRYAQIVKSTRADAAWGKATSVELTKDTLSSYAHPAISPDGQWLYFTSDMPGGQGGLDIWRVRITAAGFGGVENLGLPINTPGNEAFPTFRPNGDLYFSSDGHPGLGGLDIFIAHPKKNGRYELEHPGYPLNSQADDFGMT
;
A
#
# COMPACT_ATOMS: atom_id res chain seq x y z
N MET A 1 -28.82 -44.40 -7.55
CA MET A 1 -28.89 -43.32 -6.54
C MET A 1 -27.64 -43.25 -5.63
N LEU A 2 -27.00 -44.35 -5.27
CA LEU A 2 -25.78 -44.37 -4.44
C LEU A 2 -24.54 -43.79 -5.14
N LEU A 3 -24.34 -43.95 -6.44
CA LEU A 3 -23.18 -43.44 -7.19
C LEU A 3 -23.18 -41.90 -7.34
N LEU A 4 -24.31 -41.23 -7.34
CA LEU A 4 -24.42 -39.76 -7.40
C LEU A 4 -24.14 -39.09 -6.04
N ILE A 5 -24.35 -39.79 -4.94
CA ILE A 5 -24.05 -39.27 -3.59
C ILE A 5 -22.54 -39.35 -3.31
N SER A 6 -21.89 -40.42 -3.79
CA SER A 6 -20.43 -40.59 -3.62
C SER A 6 -19.61 -39.55 -4.41
N SER A 7 -20.05 -39.15 -5.59
CA SER A 7 -19.37 -38.11 -6.39
C SER A 7 -19.51 -36.70 -5.80
N LEU A 8 -20.62 -36.42 -5.12
CA LEU A 8 -20.85 -35.15 -4.40
C LEU A 8 -19.99 -35.02 -3.14
N LEU A 9 -19.79 -36.12 -2.39
CA LEU A 9 -18.90 -36.14 -1.22
C LEU A 9 -17.43 -35.96 -1.59
N LEU A 10 -16.99 -36.51 -2.72
CA LEU A 10 -15.62 -36.36 -3.23
C LEU A 10 -15.32 -34.93 -3.72
N MET A 11 -16.31 -34.23 -4.28
CA MET A 11 -16.16 -32.82 -4.68
C MET A 11 -16.07 -31.87 -3.49
N SER A 12 -16.83 -32.10 -2.43
CA SER A 12 -16.77 -31.29 -1.19
C SER A 12 -15.41 -31.44 -0.50
N CYS A 13 -14.89 -32.64 -0.39
CA CYS A 13 -13.58 -32.92 0.22
C CYS A 13 -12.43 -32.21 -0.52
N GLY A 14 -12.51 -32.11 -1.84
CA GLY A 14 -11.52 -31.39 -2.66
C GLY A 14 -11.54 -29.86 -2.43
N ALA A 15 -12.73 -29.27 -2.37
CA ALA A 15 -12.88 -27.83 -2.17
C ALA A 15 -12.43 -27.37 -0.77
N ASP A 16 -12.68 -28.17 0.26
CA ASP A 16 -12.29 -27.86 1.64
C ASP A 16 -10.77 -27.94 1.86
N LYS A 17 -10.08 -28.81 1.10
CA LYS A 17 -8.60 -28.84 1.10
C LYS A 17 -8.01 -27.49 0.67
N TYR A 18 -8.56 -26.90 -0.40
CA TYR A 18 -8.12 -25.58 -0.88
C TYR A 18 -8.48 -24.47 0.12
N MET A 19 -9.65 -24.55 0.75
CA MET A 19 -10.02 -23.61 1.81
C MET A 19 -9.00 -23.57 2.95
N LYS A 20 -8.67 -24.75 3.51
CA LYS A 20 -7.69 -24.89 4.59
C LYS A 20 -6.29 -24.38 4.18
N LYS A 21 -5.89 -24.64 2.93
CA LYS A 21 -4.60 -24.15 2.41
C LYS A 21 -4.61 -22.61 2.28
N GLY A 22 -5.70 -22.05 1.77
CA GLY A 22 -5.88 -20.59 1.66
C GLY A 22 -5.86 -19.90 3.03
N GLU A 23 -6.47 -20.49 4.05
CA GLU A 23 -6.44 -19.94 5.42
C GLU A 23 -5.05 -19.95 6.02
N LYS A 24 -4.21 -20.97 5.72
CA LYS A 24 -2.81 -20.98 6.15
C LYS A 24 -2.01 -19.84 5.51
N PHE A 25 -2.14 -19.65 4.19
CA PHE A 25 -1.48 -18.54 3.50
C PHE A 25 -1.97 -17.19 4.00
N LEU A 26 -3.29 -17.04 4.22
CA LEU A 26 -3.86 -15.81 4.77
C LEU A 26 -3.30 -15.48 6.16
N ALA A 27 -3.15 -16.48 7.02
CA ALA A 27 -2.57 -16.32 8.35
C ALA A 27 -1.10 -15.85 8.31
N LEU A 28 -0.37 -16.16 7.23
CA LEU A 28 1.00 -15.71 7.00
C LEU A 28 1.07 -14.37 6.24
N GLY A 29 -0.08 -13.79 5.83
CA GLY A 29 -0.12 -12.58 5.01
C GLY A 29 0.22 -12.82 3.53
N GLU A 30 0.25 -14.05 3.07
CA GLU A 30 0.52 -14.43 1.68
C GLU A 30 -0.78 -14.33 0.85
N TYR A 31 -1.21 -13.09 0.62
CA TYR A 31 -2.52 -12.77 0.06
C TYR A 31 -2.73 -13.26 -1.37
N TYR A 32 -1.68 -13.27 -2.20
CA TYR A 32 -1.75 -13.75 -3.58
C TYR A 32 -2.00 -15.27 -3.60
N ASP A 33 -1.22 -16.01 -2.82
CA ASP A 33 -1.36 -17.46 -2.73
C ASP A 33 -2.68 -17.86 -2.07
N ALA A 34 -3.10 -17.12 -1.02
CA ALA A 34 -4.40 -17.30 -0.40
C ALA A 34 -5.54 -17.08 -1.40
N ALA A 35 -5.48 -16.00 -2.22
CA ALA A 35 -6.49 -15.69 -3.23
C ALA A 35 -6.63 -16.83 -4.26
N ASP A 36 -5.51 -17.42 -4.72
CA ASP A 36 -5.56 -18.56 -5.66
C ASP A 36 -6.23 -19.77 -5.03
N GLN A 37 -5.87 -20.11 -3.78
CA GLN A 37 -6.48 -21.25 -3.09
C GLN A 37 -7.99 -21.01 -2.83
N PHE A 38 -8.39 -19.83 -2.41
CA PHE A 38 -9.80 -19.51 -2.24
C PHE A 38 -10.57 -19.52 -3.56
N LYS A 39 -9.96 -19.08 -4.67
CA LYS A 39 -10.52 -19.21 -6.02
C LYS A 39 -10.73 -20.66 -6.41
N GLN A 40 -9.75 -21.54 -6.15
CA GLN A 40 -9.86 -22.98 -6.38
C GLN A 40 -11.02 -23.60 -5.56
N ALA A 41 -11.13 -23.21 -4.27
CA ALA A 41 -12.21 -23.65 -3.40
C ALA A 41 -13.57 -23.18 -3.93
N TYR A 42 -13.71 -21.88 -4.30
CA TYR A 42 -14.93 -21.30 -4.84
C TYR A 42 -15.38 -22.00 -6.12
N THR A 43 -14.48 -22.25 -7.06
CA THR A 43 -14.78 -22.86 -8.36
C THR A 43 -15.27 -24.29 -8.24
N ARG A 44 -14.76 -25.04 -7.24
CA ARG A 44 -15.14 -26.44 -6.97
C ARG A 44 -16.42 -26.58 -6.12
N THR A 45 -16.95 -25.46 -5.59
CA THR A 45 -18.19 -25.48 -4.81
C THR A 45 -19.39 -25.56 -5.74
N PRO A 46 -20.28 -26.54 -5.58
CA PRO A 46 -21.50 -26.64 -6.38
C PRO A 46 -22.34 -25.35 -6.34
N ALA A 47 -22.95 -24.99 -7.47
CA ALA A 47 -23.74 -23.74 -7.58
C ALA A 47 -24.93 -23.67 -6.62
N LYS A 48 -25.47 -24.82 -6.21
CA LYS A 48 -26.57 -24.94 -5.24
C LYS A 48 -26.19 -24.60 -3.80
N GLU A 49 -24.90 -24.70 -3.46
CA GLU A 49 -24.36 -24.39 -2.13
C GLU A 49 -24.05 -22.89 -2.01
N ARG A 50 -25.11 -22.07 -2.07
CA ARG A 50 -25.02 -20.61 -2.18
C ARG A 50 -24.26 -19.98 -1.02
N ASP A 51 -24.55 -20.40 0.21
CA ASP A 51 -23.91 -19.84 1.41
C ASP A 51 -22.41 -20.16 1.45
N THR A 52 -22.04 -21.40 1.18
CA THR A 52 -20.63 -21.82 1.10
C THR A 52 -19.89 -21.05 -0.01
N ARG A 53 -20.52 -20.89 -1.19
CA ARG A 53 -19.96 -20.08 -2.27
C ARG A 53 -19.77 -18.62 -1.86
N GLY A 54 -20.74 -18.04 -1.16
CA GLY A 54 -20.68 -16.67 -0.68
C GLY A 54 -19.51 -16.45 0.30
N LYS A 55 -19.35 -17.32 1.29
CA LYS A 55 -18.24 -17.28 2.24
C LYS A 55 -16.87 -17.38 1.55
N ARG A 56 -16.73 -18.27 0.57
CA ARG A 56 -15.50 -18.43 -0.22
C ARG A 56 -15.22 -17.23 -1.12
N ALA A 57 -16.28 -16.67 -1.73
CA ALA A 57 -16.17 -15.44 -2.50
C ALA A 57 -15.70 -14.26 -1.63
N LEU A 58 -16.18 -14.16 -0.39
CA LEU A 58 -15.76 -13.13 0.54
C LEU A 58 -14.27 -13.21 0.87
N LYS A 59 -13.76 -14.41 1.24
CA LYS A 59 -12.34 -14.62 1.49
C LYS A 59 -11.47 -14.26 0.27
N MET A 60 -11.91 -14.67 -0.91
CA MET A 60 -11.26 -14.33 -2.17
C MET A 60 -11.26 -12.82 -2.42
N ALA A 61 -12.37 -12.11 -2.13
CA ALA A 61 -12.49 -10.67 -2.30
C ALA A 61 -11.51 -9.91 -1.40
N GLN A 62 -11.44 -10.29 -0.13
CA GLN A 62 -10.54 -9.69 0.86
C GLN A 62 -9.07 -9.85 0.45
N CYS A 63 -8.67 -11.00 -0.08
CA CYS A 63 -7.32 -11.21 -0.61
C CYS A 63 -7.06 -10.37 -1.87
N TYR A 64 -7.99 -10.36 -2.84
CA TYR A 64 -7.84 -9.55 -4.06
C TYR A 64 -7.73 -8.05 -3.76
N GLN A 65 -8.45 -7.56 -2.75
CA GLN A 65 -8.31 -6.18 -2.28
C GLN A 65 -6.88 -5.90 -1.80
N ARG A 66 -6.30 -6.79 -1.01
CA ARG A 66 -4.95 -6.64 -0.44
C ARG A 66 -3.84 -6.61 -1.50
N ILE A 67 -4.04 -7.30 -2.62
CA ILE A 67 -3.07 -7.34 -3.74
C ILE A 67 -3.42 -6.37 -4.87
N ASN A 68 -4.27 -5.38 -4.63
CA ASN A 68 -4.69 -4.37 -5.62
C ASN A 68 -5.33 -4.95 -6.90
N ALA A 69 -5.86 -6.16 -6.84
CA ALA A 69 -6.60 -6.77 -7.95
C ALA A 69 -8.06 -6.28 -7.99
N THR A 70 -8.25 -4.94 -8.08
CA THR A 70 -9.52 -4.24 -7.90
C THR A 70 -10.69 -4.83 -8.70
N PRO A 71 -10.61 -5.11 -10.02
CA PRO A 71 -11.73 -5.72 -10.74
C PRO A 71 -12.11 -7.11 -10.22
N LYS A 72 -11.12 -7.91 -9.79
CA LYS A 72 -11.34 -9.24 -9.21
C LYS A 72 -11.99 -9.14 -7.83
N ALA A 73 -11.54 -8.17 -7.00
CA ALA A 73 -12.13 -7.88 -5.69
C ALA A 73 -13.61 -7.49 -5.84
N ILE A 74 -13.93 -6.55 -6.74
CA ILE A 74 -15.31 -6.12 -7.04
C ILE A 74 -16.19 -7.31 -7.43
N ALA A 75 -15.73 -8.15 -8.34
CA ALA A 75 -16.51 -9.32 -8.79
C ALA A 75 -16.76 -10.32 -7.65
N ALA A 76 -15.76 -10.54 -6.79
CA ALA A 76 -15.86 -11.45 -5.66
C ALA A 76 -16.75 -10.89 -4.54
N TYR A 77 -16.61 -9.61 -4.17
CA TYR A 77 -17.52 -8.94 -3.22
C TYR A 77 -18.97 -8.97 -3.70
N ARG A 78 -19.23 -8.69 -4.98
CA ARG A 78 -20.56 -8.77 -5.57
C ARG A 78 -21.19 -10.16 -5.40
N ASN A 79 -20.40 -11.22 -5.54
CA ASN A 79 -20.88 -12.58 -5.30
C ASN A 79 -21.17 -12.82 -3.80
N ALA A 80 -20.31 -12.37 -2.89
CA ALA A 80 -20.53 -12.50 -1.46
C ALA A 80 -21.80 -11.75 -1.02
N ILE A 81 -21.99 -10.52 -1.50
CA ILE A 81 -23.20 -9.71 -1.24
C ILE A 81 -24.46 -10.40 -1.78
N ARG A 82 -24.42 -10.91 -3.02
CA ARG A 82 -25.55 -11.61 -3.64
C ARG A 82 -25.98 -12.86 -2.87
N TYR A 83 -25.06 -13.50 -2.17
CA TYR A 83 -25.32 -14.67 -1.32
C TYR A 83 -25.51 -14.33 0.16
N ASN A 84 -25.69 -13.06 0.51
CA ASN A 84 -25.88 -12.56 1.88
C ASN A 84 -24.76 -12.98 2.85
N GLN A 85 -23.52 -13.04 2.39
CA GLN A 85 -22.35 -13.42 3.21
C GLN A 85 -21.39 -12.25 3.47
N ALA A 86 -21.75 -11.03 3.10
CA ALA A 86 -20.96 -9.82 3.30
C ALA A 86 -21.55 -8.97 4.44
N SER A 87 -20.74 -8.65 5.44
CA SER A 87 -21.07 -7.70 6.52
C SER A 87 -21.21 -6.27 5.99
N LYS A 88 -21.51 -5.30 6.85
CA LYS A 88 -21.53 -3.87 6.49
C LYS A 88 -20.13 -3.36 6.18
N GLU A 89 -19.14 -3.82 6.90
CA GLU A 89 -17.72 -3.53 6.69
C GLU A 89 -17.24 -4.08 5.34
N ASP A 90 -17.67 -5.29 4.96
CA ASP A 90 -17.39 -5.86 3.64
C ASP A 90 -18.07 -5.09 2.50
N GLN A 91 -19.28 -4.58 2.74
CA GLN A 91 -19.98 -3.72 1.79
C GLN A 91 -19.29 -2.35 1.67
N LEU A 92 -18.76 -1.80 2.78
CA LEU A 92 -17.93 -0.61 2.76
C LEU A 92 -16.65 -0.85 1.96
N ALA A 93 -15.97 -1.97 2.18
CA ALA A 93 -14.80 -2.37 1.40
C ALA A 93 -15.14 -2.48 -0.09
N TYR A 94 -16.28 -3.08 -0.43
CA TYR A 94 -16.79 -3.14 -1.82
C TYR A 94 -17.00 -1.75 -2.42
N ALA A 95 -17.64 -0.82 -1.69
CA ALA A 95 -17.88 0.55 -2.15
C ALA A 95 -16.56 1.29 -2.42
N ARG A 96 -15.55 1.09 -1.56
CA ARG A 96 -14.20 1.65 -1.74
C ARG A 96 -13.50 1.06 -2.97
N GLN A 97 -13.66 -0.25 -3.25
CA GLN A 97 -13.15 -0.84 -4.49
C GLN A 97 -13.83 -0.28 -5.75
N LEU A 98 -15.11 0.07 -5.67
CA LEU A 98 -15.82 0.74 -6.76
C LEU A 98 -15.28 2.16 -7.02
N LEU A 99 -14.97 2.95 -5.95
CA LEU A 99 -14.29 4.25 -6.10
C LEU A 99 -12.96 4.08 -6.82
N LYS A 100 -12.13 3.15 -6.34
CA LYS A 100 -10.82 2.83 -6.90
C LYS A 100 -10.88 2.36 -8.36
N ASN A 101 -12.00 1.78 -8.79
CA ASN A 101 -12.24 1.41 -10.18
C ASN A 101 -12.80 2.57 -11.04
N GLY A 102 -13.16 3.70 -10.43
CA GLY A 102 -13.82 4.82 -11.09
C GLY A 102 -15.33 4.63 -11.32
N ASP A 103 -15.94 3.61 -10.69
CA ASP A 103 -17.37 3.31 -10.78
C ASP A 103 -18.17 4.19 -9.80
N TYR A 104 -17.99 5.51 -9.87
CA TYR A 104 -18.51 6.48 -8.90
C TYR A 104 -20.02 6.38 -8.68
N ARG A 105 -20.79 6.21 -9.76
CA ARG A 105 -22.27 6.06 -9.68
C ARG A 105 -22.68 4.83 -8.86
N GLN A 106 -21.96 3.72 -9.03
CA GLN A 106 -22.26 2.50 -8.29
C GLN A 106 -21.78 2.60 -6.84
N ALA A 107 -20.61 3.21 -6.63
CA ALA A 107 -20.08 3.49 -5.30
C ALA A 107 -21.04 4.37 -4.49
N GLU A 108 -21.56 5.46 -5.08
CA GLU A 108 -22.53 6.36 -4.44
C GLU A 108 -23.75 5.60 -3.93
N LYS A 109 -24.35 4.71 -4.76
CA LYS A 109 -25.51 3.91 -4.34
C LYS A 109 -25.22 3.06 -3.11
N VAL A 110 -24.03 2.43 -3.06
CA VAL A 110 -23.66 1.60 -1.91
C VAL A 110 -23.39 2.45 -0.68
N PHE A 111 -22.69 3.58 -0.82
CA PHE A 111 -22.45 4.49 0.31
C PHE A 111 -23.74 5.11 0.86
N LEU A 112 -24.73 5.44 0.03
CA LEU A 112 -26.04 5.90 0.49
C LEU A 112 -26.74 4.86 1.36
N MET A 113 -26.74 3.58 0.92
CA MET A 113 -27.29 2.48 1.73
C MET A 113 -26.54 2.29 3.06
N LEU A 114 -25.22 2.46 3.04
CA LEU A 114 -24.38 2.33 4.24
C LEU A 114 -24.55 3.51 5.19
N LYS A 115 -24.81 4.71 4.71
CA LYS A 115 -25.04 5.91 5.53
C LYS A 115 -26.13 5.70 6.57
N ASP A 116 -27.23 5.05 6.19
CA ASP A 116 -28.34 4.78 7.10
C ASP A 116 -28.04 3.64 8.08
N SER A 117 -27.23 2.67 7.66
CA SER A 117 -26.92 1.47 8.45
C SER A 117 -25.63 1.55 9.28
N MET A 118 -24.80 2.56 9.02
CA MET A 118 -23.54 2.86 9.72
C MET A 118 -23.47 4.36 10.05
N PRO A 119 -24.41 4.91 10.85
CA PRO A 119 -24.47 6.33 11.13
C PRO A 119 -23.18 6.79 11.84
N GLY A 120 -22.64 7.95 11.43
CA GLY A 120 -21.41 8.50 12.00
C GLY A 120 -20.10 7.86 11.51
N ASN A 121 -20.16 6.84 10.66
CA ASN A 121 -18.95 6.27 10.09
C ASN A 121 -18.30 7.24 9.10
N GLN A 122 -17.09 7.70 9.44
CA GLN A 122 -16.39 8.72 8.65
C GLN A 122 -15.96 8.22 7.27
N LEU A 123 -15.56 6.95 7.12
CA LEU A 123 -15.22 6.37 5.81
C LEU A 123 -16.43 6.30 4.88
N VAL A 124 -17.62 6.06 5.43
CA VAL A 124 -18.86 6.12 4.64
C VAL A 124 -19.15 7.56 4.19
N ALA A 125 -19.03 8.54 5.10
CA ALA A 125 -19.26 9.94 4.77
C ALA A 125 -18.26 10.47 3.73
N ASN A 126 -16.97 10.18 3.93
CA ASN A 126 -15.90 10.60 3.02
C ASN A 126 -16.01 9.90 1.67
N GLY A 127 -16.31 8.60 1.66
CA GLY A 127 -16.49 7.84 0.42
C GLY A 127 -17.72 8.30 -0.39
N LEU A 128 -18.82 8.67 0.27
CA LEU A 128 -19.98 9.28 -0.39
C LEU A 128 -19.62 10.60 -1.04
N LYS A 129 -18.90 11.48 -0.31
CA LYS A 129 -18.40 12.75 -0.84
C LYS A 129 -17.49 12.53 -2.06
N SER A 130 -16.58 11.56 -1.97
CA SER A 130 -15.71 11.16 -3.09
C SER A 130 -16.51 10.74 -4.32
N ALA A 131 -17.50 9.84 -4.14
CA ALA A 131 -18.32 9.34 -5.23
C ALA A 131 -19.10 10.44 -5.95
N GLN A 132 -19.58 11.44 -5.20
CA GLN A 132 -20.33 12.57 -5.72
C GLN A 132 -19.45 13.63 -6.38
N MET A 133 -18.29 13.93 -5.81
CA MET A 133 -17.45 15.05 -6.23
C MET A 133 -16.35 14.68 -7.23
N ALA A 134 -15.87 13.43 -7.23
CA ALA A 134 -14.76 13.02 -8.09
C ALA A 134 -14.95 13.33 -9.58
N PRO A 135 -16.15 13.16 -10.18
CA PRO A 135 -16.37 13.54 -11.58
C PRO A 135 -16.13 15.03 -11.87
N GLU A 136 -16.49 15.91 -10.93
CA GLU A 136 -16.27 17.36 -11.06
C GLU A 136 -14.80 17.72 -10.81
N TRP A 137 -14.17 17.16 -9.77
CA TRP A 137 -12.75 17.37 -9.52
C TRP A 137 -11.86 16.94 -10.69
N LYS A 138 -12.22 15.86 -11.39
CA LYS A 138 -11.52 15.44 -12.62
C LYS A 138 -11.65 16.46 -13.75
N LYS A 139 -12.78 17.14 -13.86
CA LYS A 139 -12.99 18.19 -14.90
C LYS A 139 -12.25 19.48 -14.56
N GLN A 140 -12.18 19.85 -13.27
CA GLN A 140 -11.54 21.09 -12.83
C GLN A 140 -10.04 21.09 -13.16
N GLY A 141 -9.41 19.90 -13.13
CA GLY A 141 -7.97 19.77 -13.30
C GLY A 141 -7.19 20.40 -12.15
N SER A 142 -5.89 20.52 -12.31
CA SER A 142 -5.00 21.14 -11.34
C SER A 142 -3.79 21.80 -12.00
N ARG A 143 -2.92 22.43 -11.19
CA ARG A 143 -1.64 23.01 -11.63
C ARG A 143 -0.59 21.98 -12.05
N TYR A 144 -0.83 20.70 -11.83
CA TYR A 144 0.13 19.63 -12.08
C TYR A 144 0.02 19.11 -13.52
N PHE A 145 1.18 18.76 -14.06
CA PHE A 145 1.30 18.07 -15.33
C PHE A 145 2.02 16.73 -15.10
N VAL A 146 1.36 15.64 -15.43
CA VAL A 146 1.91 14.28 -15.24
C VAL A 146 2.42 13.75 -16.58
N LYS A 147 3.70 13.37 -16.62
CA LYS A 147 4.35 12.80 -17.80
C LYS A 147 5.02 11.47 -17.43
N ARG A 148 4.77 10.45 -18.24
CA ARG A 148 5.44 9.17 -18.13
C ARG A 148 6.93 9.32 -18.50
N MET A 149 7.80 8.75 -17.67
CA MET A 149 9.25 8.73 -17.87
C MET A 149 9.69 7.32 -18.30
N ASP A 150 9.65 7.06 -19.61
CA ASP A 150 9.90 5.71 -20.15
C ASP A 150 11.29 5.15 -19.83
N VAL A 151 12.28 6.01 -19.57
CA VAL A 151 13.63 5.58 -19.17
C VAL A 151 13.63 4.84 -17.84
N PHE A 152 12.76 5.23 -16.90
CA PHE A 152 12.68 4.62 -15.58
C PHE A 152 11.69 3.48 -15.51
N ASN A 153 10.59 3.58 -16.28
CA ASN A 153 9.48 2.65 -16.19
C ASN A 153 9.77 1.33 -16.93
N SER A 154 9.51 0.23 -16.23
CA SER A 154 9.53 -1.13 -16.78
C SER A 154 8.13 -1.62 -17.17
N ARG A 155 8.00 -2.90 -17.48
CA ARG A 155 6.69 -3.59 -17.61
C ARG A 155 6.15 -4.09 -16.27
N ARG A 156 6.89 -3.88 -15.20
CA ARG A 156 6.57 -4.27 -13.82
C ARG A 156 6.23 -3.04 -12.99
N HIS A 157 6.36 -3.13 -11.69
CA HIS A 157 6.09 -2.01 -10.78
C HIS A 157 7.38 -1.21 -10.57
N ASP A 158 7.30 0.09 -10.75
CA ASP A 158 8.38 1.05 -10.52
C ASP A 158 7.77 2.20 -9.72
N TYR A 159 8.29 2.49 -8.50
CA TYR A 159 7.65 3.41 -7.57
C TYR A 159 8.63 3.99 -6.54
N SER A 160 8.16 4.96 -5.76
CA SER A 160 8.87 5.62 -4.66
C SER A 160 10.27 6.10 -5.04
N PRO A 161 10.38 7.07 -5.97
CA PRO A 161 11.65 7.65 -6.34
C PRO A 161 12.26 8.48 -5.21
N VAL A 162 13.59 8.55 -5.16
CA VAL A 162 14.37 9.42 -4.26
C VAL A 162 15.52 10.04 -5.05
N LEU A 163 15.55 11.35 -5.08
CA LEU A 163 16.65 12.10 -5.71
C LEU A 163 17.85 12.18 -4.76
N PHE A 164 19.05 12.01 -5.32
CA PHE A 164 20.31 12.00 -4.60
C PHE A 164 21.35 12.86 -5.34
N GLY A 165 22.34 13.38 -4.59
CA GLY A 165 23.38 14.28 -5.08
C GLY A 165 22.96 15.75 -4.99
N ASP A 166 23.96 16.66 -4.94
CA ASP A 166 23.71 18.10 -4.82
C ASP A 166 22.97 18.66 -6.06
N ASP A 167 23.22 18.08 -7.23
CA ASP A 167 22.59 18.44 -8.50
C ASP A 167 21.42 17.52 -8.88
N TYR A 168 20.98 16.63 -7.96
CA TYR A 168 19.97 15.62 -8.22
C TYR A 168 20.28 14.81 -9.49
N ASP A 169 21.50 14.34 -9.57
CA ASP A 169 22.03 13.60 -10.71
C ASP A 169 21.85 12.09 -10.61
N GLN A 170 21.40 11.59 -9.46
CA GLN A 170 21.03 10.21 -9.24
C GLN A 170 19.56 10.10 -8.79
N LEU A 171 18.87 9.10 -9.32
CA LEU A 171 17.50 8.74 -8.93
C LEU A 171 17.49 7.30 -8.46
N TYR A 172 17.23 7.09 -7.17
CA TYR A 172 16.94 5.80 -6.60
C TYR A 172 15.44 5.56 -6.65
N PHE A 173 15.00 4.33 -6.86
CA PHE A 173 13.59 3.96 -6.80
C PHE A 173 13.43 2.45 -6.62
N THR A 174 12.24 2.03 -6.16
CA THR A 174 11.89 0.62 -6.02
C THR A 174 11.40 0.05 -7.33
N SER A 175 11.84 -1.16 -7.69
CA SER A 175 11.35 -1.84 -8.88
C SER A 175 11.27 -3.35 -8.69
N THR A 176 10.18 -3.96 -9.22
CA THR A 176 10.00 -5.42 -9.31
C THR A 176 10.34 -5.95 -10.70
N ARG A 177 11.19 -5.26 -11.46
CA ARG A 177 11.61 -5.65 -12.81
C ARG A 177 12.36 -6.98 -12.82
N ASN A 178 12.56 -7.55 -14.01
CA ASN A 178 13.15 -8.88 -14.13
C ASN A 178 14.59 -8.97 -13.59
N GLU A 179 15.31 -7.85 -13.61
CA GLU A 179 16.67 -7.72 -13.09
C GLU A 179 16.75 -7.62 -11.55
N ALA A 180 15.60 -7.53 -10.83
CA ALA A 180 15.56 -7.64 -9.38
C ALA A 180 16.03 -9.01 -8.90
N GLU A 181 16.59 -9.08 -7.69
CA GLU A 181 17.17 -10.31 -7.12
C GLU A 181 16.10 -11.38 -6.89
N GLY A 182 16.49 -12.66 -6.99
CA GLY A 182 15.61 -13.80 -6.83
C GLY A 182 14.71 -14.06 -8.05
N ASP A 183 14.29 -15.31 -8.22
CA ASP A 183 13.41 -15.74 -9.31
C ASP A 183 11.99 -16.09 -8.85
N GLU A 184 11.79 -16.24 -7.55
CA GLU A 184 10.50 -16.58 -6.96
C GLU A 184 9.54 -15.39 -6.93
N LEU A 185 8.26 -15.69 -7.11
CA LEU A 185 7.19 -14.70 -6.93
C LEU A 185 6.79 -14.61 -5.47
N SER A 186 6.63 -13.40 -4.98
CA SER A 186 6.12 -13.14 -3.63
C SER A 186 4.74 -13.74 -3.44
N GLY A 187 4.55 -14.54 -2.41
CA GLY A 187 3.23 -15.03 -1.99
C GLY A 187 2.28 -13.90 -1.55
N ILE A 188 2.84 -12.72 -1.21
CA ILE A 188 2.05 -11.53 -0.85
C ILE A 188 1.41 -10.91 -2.10
N THR A 189 2.21 -10.63 -3.13
CA THR A 189 1.81 -9.79 -4.28
C THR A 189 1.63 -10.57 -5.58
N GLY A 190 2.28 -11.71 -5.73
CA GLY A 190 2.38 -12.47 -7.00
C GLY A 190 3.32 -11.82 -8.02
N ALA A 191 4.11 -10.82 -7.62
CA ALA A 191 5.19 -10.23 -8.40
C ALA A 191 6.55 -10.69 -7.84
N LYS A 192 7.65 -10.40 -8.54
CA LYS A 192 8.99 -10.51 -7.94
C LYS A 192 9.09 -9.54 -6.76
N ASN A 193 9.98 -9.83 -5.83
CA ASN A 193 10.32 -8.91 -4.77
C ASN A 193 10.85 -7.59 -5.36
N GLY A 194 10.64 -6.50 -4.66
CA GLY A 194 11.14 -5.19 -5.03
C GLY A 194 12.59 -5.03 -4.60
N ASP A 195 13.39 -4.43 -5.46
CA ASP A 195 14.76 -4.01 -5.18
C ASP A 195 14.91 -2.51 -5.38
N ILE A 196 15.95 -1.94 -4.80
CA ILE A 196 16.36 -0.56 -5.05
C ILE A 196 17.20 -0.52 -6.33
N PHE A 197 16.76 0.30 -7.28
CA PHE A 197 17.45 0.61 -8.52
C PHE A 197 17.94 2.04 -8.52
N VAL A 198 18.98 2.30 -9.30
CA VAL A 198 19.52 3.64 -9.49
C VAL A 198 19.69 3.95 -10.98
N SER A 199 19.41 5.19 -11.34
CA SER A 199 19.71 5.78 -12.64
C SER A 199 20.52 7.07 -12.40
N THR A 200 21.51 7.34 -13.25
CA THR A 200 22.40 8.50 -13.11
C THR A 200 22.29 9.38 -14.37
N LYS A 201 22.35 10.68 -14.20
CA LYS A 201 22.47 11.64 -15.29
C LYS A 201 23.91 11.74 -15.78
N ASP A 202 24.09 11.81 -17.07
CA ASP A 202 25.36 12.22 -17.66
C ASP A 202 25.53 13.76 -17.67
N ASP A 203 26.71 14.23 -18.06
CA ASP A 203 27.05 15.67 -18.14
C ASP A 203 26.10 16.46 -19.12
N LYS A 204 25.32 15.77 -19.95
CA LYS A 204 24.32 16.34 -20.85
C LYS A 204 22.91 16.30 -20.26
N GLY A 205 22.77 15.85 -19.00
CA GLY A 205 21.50 15.72 -18.30
C GLY A 205 20.62 14.55 -18.76
N LYS A 206 21.20 13.58 -19.50
CA LYS A 206 20.47 12.38 -19.94
C LYS A 206 20.60 11.27 -18.91
N TRP A 207 19.47 10.69 -18.54
CA TRP A 207 19.39 9.58 -17.60
C TRP A 207 19.89 8.25 -18.23
N SER A 208 20.66 7.48 -17.47
CA SER A 208 21.07 6.12 -17.81
C SER A 208 19.89 5.15 -17.71
N LYS A 209 20.06 3.95 -18.29
CA LYS A 209 19.18 2.82 -17.97
C LYS A 209 19.35 2.49 -16.47
N PRO A 210 18.25 2.26 -15.73
CA PRO A 210 18.35 1.86 -14.33
C PRO A 210 19.07 0.53 -14.12
N GLU A 211 19.90 0.47 -13.08
CA GLU A 211 20.61 -0.73 -12.65
C GLU A 211 20.30 -1.02 -11.18
N ALA A 212 20.29 -2.31 -10.79
CA ALA A 212 20.11 -2.69 -9.40
C ALA A 212 21.28 -2.16 -8.56
N VAL A 213 21.01 -1.59 -7.39
CA VAL A 213 22.05 -1.11 -6.50
C VAL A 213 22.82 -2.29 -5.96
N THR A 214 24.16 -2.22 -6.06
CA THR A 214 25.09 -3.22 -5.53
C THR A 214 25.52 -2.87 -4.10
N GLY A 215 25.98 -3.85 -3.33
CA GLY A 215 26.67 -3.63 -2.05
C GLY A 215 25.89 -4.03 -0.80
N GLY A 216 24.61 -4.41 -0.85
CA GLY A 216 23.90 -4.96 0.31
C GLY A 216 22.65 -4.18 0.75
N LEU A 217 22.14 -3.29 -0.10
CA LEU A 217 20.79 -2.75 0.05
C LEU A 217 19.75 -3.80 -0.34
N ASN A 218 19.98 -4.45 -1.49
CA ASN A 218 19.09 -5.49 -2.02
C ASN A 218 19.44 -6.85 -1.42
N THR A 219 18.45 -7.66 -1.11
CA THR A 219 18.55 -9.00 -0.53
C THR A 219 17.52 -9.93 -1.18
N ALA A 220 17.42 -11.16 -0.69
CA ALA A 220 16.35 -12.08 -1.13
C ALA A 220 14.95 -11.67 -0.64
N TYR A 221 14.82 -10.61 0.15
CA TYR A 221 13.55 -10.07 0.64
C TYR A 221 13.01 -8.98 -0.30
N ASP A 222 11.90 -8.36 0.10
CA ASP A 222 11.26 -7.26 -0.61
C ASP A 222 11.76 -5.95 0.00
N GLU A 223 12.62 -5.21 -0.69
CA GLU A 223 13.12 -3.92 -0.29
C GLU A 223 12.47 -2.80 -1.11
N GLY A 224 12.12 -1.71 -0.43
CA GLY A 224 11.52 -0.58 -1.13
C GLY A 224 11.24 0.64 -0.27
N VAL A 225 10.68 1.64 -0.92
CA VAL A 225 10.28 2.91 -0.30
C VAL A 225 11.35 3.44 0.62
N SER A 226 12.37 4.08 0.04
CA SER A 226 13.51 4.60 0.76
C SER A 226 13.45 6.11 0.96
N CYS A 227 14.19 6.62 1.93
CA CYS A 227 14.53 8.03 2.09
C CYS A 227 15.98 8.20 2.53
N LEU A 228 16.50 9.40 2.38
CA LEU A 228 17.87 9.74 2.73
C LEU A 228 17.94 10.64 3.97
N SER A 229 19.00 10.51 4.77
CA SER A 229 19.36 11.53 5.75
C SER A 229 19.68 12.85 5.03
N THR A 230 19.61 13.96 5.77
CA THR A 230 19.88 15.31 5.20
C THR A 230 21.30 15.48 4.67
N ASP A 231 22.26 14.73 5.19
CA ASP A 231 23.66 14.69 4.71
C ASP A 231 23.87 13.61 3.63
N GLN A 232 22.82 12.89 3.24
CA GLN A 232 22.80 11.83 2.22
C GLN A 232 23.76 10.65 2.49
N ARG A 233 24.19 10.47 3.75
CA ARG A 233 25.09 9.38 4.16
C ARG A 233 24.37 8.14 4.67
N GLU A 234 23.12 8.29 5.06
CA GLU A 234 22.26 7.20 5.51
C GLU A 234 21.03 7.07 4.62
N MET A 235 20.67 5.84 4.31
CA MET A 235 19.42 5.51 3.62
C MET A 235 18.59 4.65 4.57
N TYR A 236 17.37 5.08 4.82
CA TYR A 236 16.33 4.30 5.49
C TYR A 236 15.41 3.72 4.45
N LEU A 237 15.05 2.45 4.58
CA LEU A 237 14.18 1.79 3.63
C LEU A 237 13.29 0.77 4.32
N THR A 238 12.17 0.45 3.70
CA THR A 238 11.27 -0.62 4.12
C THR A 238 11.81 -1.96 3.64
N GLN A 239 11.84 -2.96 4.52
CA GLN A 239 12.14 -4.34 4.16
C GLN A 239 11.01 -5.25 4.69
N CYS A 240 10.46 -6.09 3.81
CA CYS A 240 9.45 -7.07 4.17
C CYS A 240 10.10 -8.44 4.44
N VAL A 241 10.21 -8.79 5.71
CA VAL A 241 10.87 -10.04 6.12
C VAL A 241 9.91 -11.22 5.96
N ALA A 242 10.45 -12.33 5.47
CA ALA A 242 9.77 -13.61 5.37
C ALA A 242 10.22 -14.55 6.50
N ASP A 243 9.40 -14.69 7.53
CA ASP A 243 9.57 -15.72 8.57
C ASP A 243 8.41 -16.73 8.48
N PRO A 244 8.68 -18.04 8.29
CA PRO A 244 7.63 -19.05 8.23
C PRO A 244 6.81 -19.19 9.52
N SER A 245 7.31 -18.71 10.64
CA SER A 245 6.67 -18.78 11.95
C SER A 245 5.79 -17.59 12.30
N TYR A 246 5.93 -16.48 11.54
CA TYR A 246 5.23 -15.23 11.80
C TYR A 246 4.54 -14.69 10.55
N PRO A 247 3.45 -13.92 10.70
CA PRO A 247 2.86 -13.18 9.59
C PRO A 247 3.90 -12.26 8.95
N ARG A 248 3.77 -12.07 7.64
CA ARG A 248 4.60 -11.10 6.90
C ARG A 248 4.42 -9.72 7.50
N TYR A 249 5.50 -9.05 7.84
CA TYR A 249 5.52 -7.69 8.36
C TYR A 249 6.62 -6.88 7.70
N ALA A 250 6.45 -5.58 7.71
CA ALA A 250 7.43 -4.63 7.24
C ALA A 250 8.24 -4.08 8.42
N GLN A 251 9.55 -3.91 8.22
CA GLN A 251 10.44 -3.22 9.15
C GLN A 251 11.21 -2.14 8.43
N ILE A 252 11.64 -1.12 9.16
CA ILE A 252 12.57 -0.13 8.63
C ILE A 252 13.99 -0.62 8.93
N VAL A 253 14.81 -0.63 7.88
CA VAL A 253 16.24 -0.91 7.97
C VAL A 253 17.02 0.33 7.51
N LYS A 254 18.28 0.43 7.97
CA LYS A 254 19.18 1.52 7.68
C LYS A 254 20.47 1.00 7.06
N SER A 255 20.91 1.63 5.99
CA SER A 255 22.24 1.45 5.41
C SER A 255 23.04 2.75 5.50
N THR A 256 24.34 2.64 5.67
CA THR A 256 25.29 3.76 5.65
C THR A 256 26.15 3.69 4.40
N ARG A 257 26.37 4.81 3.77
CA ARG A 257 27.22 4.94 2.60
C ARG A 257 28.67 5.18 3.02
N ALA A 258 29.56 4.35 2.51
CA ALA A 258 30.99 4.55 2.58
C ALA A 258 31.55 4.74 1.15
N ASP A 259 32.18 5.84 0.88
CA ASP A 259 32.62 6.27 -0.45
C ASP A 259 31.43 6.29 -1.46
N ALA A 260 31.47 5.47 -2.49
CA ALA A 260 30.40 5.37 -3.50
C ALA A 260 29.42 4.21 -3.28
N ALA A 261 29.63 3.38 -2.24
CA ALA A 261 28.86 2.15 -2.04
C ALA A 261 27.99 2.19 -0.78
N TRP A 262 26.80 1.62 -0.88
CA TRP A 262 25.92 1.38 0.26
C TRP A 262 26.34 0.09 0.99
N GLY A 263 26.47 0.16 2.31
CA GLY A 263 26.72 -0.99 3.15
C GLY A 263 25.49 -1.87 3.33
N LYS A 264 25.69 -3.01 4.01
CA LYS A 264 24.58 -3.89 4.37
C LYS A 264 23.59 -3.15 5.27
N ALA A 265 22.29 -3.20 4.92
CA ALA A 265 21.24 -2.63 5.73
C ALA A 265 21.05 -3.44 7.04
N THR A 266 20.75 -2.72 8.13
CA THR A 266 20.51 -3.28 9.46
C THR A 266 19.17 -2.78 10.01
N SER A 267 18.47 -3.62 10.77
CA SER A 267 17.19 -3.28 11.38
C SER A 267 17.31 -2.09 12.33
N VAL A 268 16.29 -1.24 12.35
CA VAL A 268 16.19 -0.05 13.20
C VAL A 268 15.08 -0.26 14.22
N GLU A 269 15.42 -0.18 15.50
CA GLU A 269 14.44 -0.26 16.58
C GLU A 269 13.83 1.13 16.82
N LEU A 270 12.62 1.35 16.29
CA LEU A 270 11.89 2.61 16.46
C LEU A 270 11.05 2.63 17.75
N THR A 271 10.54 1.49 18.13
CA THR A 271 9.68 1.28 19.29
C THR A 271 9.96 -0.10 19.91
N LYS A 272 9.36 -0.37 21.08
CA LYS A 272 9.39 -1.71 21.69
C LYS A 272 8.34 -2.67 21.15
N ASP A 273 7.42 -2.18 20.31
CA ASP A 273 6.43 -3.04 19.65
C ASP A 273 7.07 -3.73 18.44
N THR A 274 7.10 -5.06 18.50
CA THR A 274 7.68 -5.93 17.47
C THR A 274 6.63 -6.68 16.65
N LEU A 275 5.34 -6.42 16.87
CA LEU A 275 4.24 -7.12 16.20
C LEU A 275 3.63 -6.32 15.06
N SER A 276 3.79 -5.00 15.09
CA SER A 276 3.27 -4.11 14.05
C SER A 276 4.24 -3.96 12.88
N SER A 277 3.71 -3.52 11.75
CA SER A 277 4.51 -3.16 10.57
C SER A 277 5.01 -1.72 10.67
N TYR A 278 6.24 -1.49 10.27
CA TYR A 278 6.90 -0.18 10.16
C TYR A 278 7.42 -0.01 8.74
N ALA A 279 6.90 0.98 8.02
CA ALA A 279 7.18 1.14 6.59
C ALA A 279 7.27 2.62 6.18
N HIS A 280 7.68 2.85 4.94
CA HIS A 280 7.64 4.15 4.28
C HIS A 280 8.34 5.26 5.09
N PRO A 281 9.65 5.12 5.38
CA PRO A 281 10.40 6.12 6.13
C PRO A 281 10.52 7.45 5.38
N ALA A 282 10.50 8.55 6.12
CA ALA A 282 10.79 9.89 5.60
C ALA A 282 11.48 10.74 6.66
N ILE A 283 12.55 11.42 6.31
CA ILE A 283 13.28 12.33 7.21
C ILE A 283 12.71 13.75 7.06
N SER A 284 12.49 14.43 8.18
CA SER A 284 12.10 15.85 8.16
C SER A 284 13.23 16.73 7.61
N PRO A 285 12.92 17.90 6.98
CA PRO A 285 13.94 18.75 6.36
C PRO A 285 15.02 19.26 7.34
N ASP A 286 14.69 19.35 8.63
CA ASP A 286 15.63 19.71 9.69
C ASP A 286 16.47 18.55 10.22
N GLY A 287 16.25 17.32 9.70
CA GLY A 287 16.94 16.10 10.11
C GLY A 287 16.61 15.61 11.52
N GLN A 288 15.64 16.21 12.20
CA GLN A 288 15.37 15.90 13.62
C GLN A 288 14.37 14.76 13.81
N TRP A 289 13.56 14.43 12.79
CA TRP A 289 12.47 13.47 12.90
C TRP A 289 12.53 12.45 11.76
N LEU A 290 12.32 11.19 12.12
CA LEU A 290 11.98 10.12 11.19
C LEU A 290 10.46 9.88 11.26
N TYR A 291 9.79 10.13 10.13
CA TYR A 291 8.38 9.80 9.91
C TYR A 291 8.29 8.43 9.29
N PHE A 292 7.22 7.73 9.61
CA PHE A 292 6.99 6.38 9.07
C PHE A 292 5.49 6.04 9.14
N THR A 293 5.11 4.99 8.43
CA THR A 293 3.76 4.44 8.44
C THR A 293 3.74 3.18 9.30
N SER A 294 2.72 3.03 10.16
CA SER A 294 2.55 1.84 11.00
C SER A 294 1.09 1.60 11.36
N ASP A 295 0.74 0.32 11.55
CA ASP A 295 -0.53 -0.16 12.09
C ASP A 295 -0.48 -0.41 13.61
N MET A 296 0.52 0.14 14.29
CA MET A 296 0.69 -0.06 15.73
C MET A 296 -0.48 0.50 16.55
N PRO A 297 -0.76 -0.11 17.71
CA PRO A 297 -1.86 0.32 18.59
C PRO A 297 -1.79 1.80 18.98
N GLY A 298 -2.95 2.44 19.08
CA GLY A 298 -3.07 3.87 19.43
C GLY A 298 -3.19 4.79 18.23
N GLY A 299 -3.30 4.25 17.02
CA GLY A 299 -3.60 5.00 15.80
C GLY A 299 -5.07 5.41 15.65
N GLN A 300 -5.39 6.07 14.54
CA GLN A 300 -6.74 6.52 14.19
C GLN A 300 -7.48 5.51 13.31
N GLY A 301 -6.73 4.69 12.56
CA GLY A 301 -7.31 3.81 11.55
C GLY A 301 -6.53 2.54 11.27
N GLY A 302 -6.32 2.27 10.00
CA GLY A 302 -5.51 1.15 9.54
C GLY A 302 -4.03 1.43 9.67
N LEU A 303 -3.45 2.02 8.63
CA LEU A 303 -2.08 2.53 8.64
C LEU A 303 -2.10 4.03 8.94
N ASP A 304 -1.39 4.46 9.95
CA ASP A 304 -1.23 5.86 10.33
C ASP A 304 0.20 6.34 10.06
N ILE A 305 0.37 7.65 9.88
CA ILE A 305 1.68 8.28 9.89
C ILE A 305 2.05 8.65 11.33
N TRP A 306 3.23 8.17 11.71
CA TRP A 306 3.87 8.39 13.00
C TRP A 306 5.22 9.06 12.82
N ARG A 307 5.80 9.56 13.89
CA ARG A 307 7.17 10.07 13.89
C ARG A 307 7.91 9.71 15.18
N VAL A 308 9.22 9.60 15.08
CA VAL A 308 10.13 9.49 16.23
C VAL A 308 11.23 10.53 16.12
N ARG A 309 11.70 11.01 17.26
CA ARG A 309 12.82 11.97 17.27
C ARG A 309 14.14 11.24 17.05
N ILE A 310 14.96 11.75 16.14
CA ILE A 310 16.33 11.29 15.91
C ILE A 310 17.23 11.92 16.97
N THR A 311 18.00 11.11 17.69
CA THR A 311 18.93 11.56 18.73
C THR A 311 20.27 10.87 18.56
N ALA A 312 21.30 11.38 19.22
CA ALA A 312 22.64 10.76 19.23
C ALA A 312 22.64 9.33 19.81
N ALA A 313 21.67 9.01 20.67
CA ALA A 313 21.51 7.68 21.31
C ALA A 313 20.59 6.73 20.55
N GLY A 314 20.04 7.14 19.40
CA GLY A 314 19.05 6.38 18.63
C GLY A 314 17.76 7.16 18.46
N PHE A 315 16.62 6.49 18.64
CA PHE A 315 15.28 7.08 18.46
C PHE A 315 14.60 7.28 19.81
N GLY A 316 13.88 8.39 19.96
CA GLY A 316 13.14 8.72 21.17
C GLY A 316 11.71 9.10 20.89
N GLY A 317 10.81 8.83 21.82
CA GLY A 317 9.42 9.28 21.83
C GLY A 317 8.65 9.13 20.51
N VAL A 318 7.82 8.11 20.38
CA VAL A 318 6.95 7.93 19.22
C VAL A 318 5.69 8.79 19.36
N GLU A 319 5.31 9.46 18.29
CA GLU A 319 4.13 10.34 18.22
C GLU A 319 3.28 9.99 17.01
N ASN A 320 1.96 9.78 17.22
CA ASN A 320 0.98 9.73 16.13
C ASN A 320 0.69 11.17 15.66
N LEU A 321 0.65 11.42 14.35
CA LEU A 321 0.36 12.76 13.85
C LEU A 321 -1.09 13.21 14.09
N GLY A 322 -2.00 12.28 14.30
CA GLY A 322 -3.40 12.57 14.54
C GLY A 322 -4.08 13.36 13.43
N LEU A 323 -5.22 13.96 13.77
CA LEU A 323 -5.94 14.84 12.85
C LEU A 323 -5.16 16.15 12.60
N PRO A 324 -5.20 16.70 11.41
CA PRO A 324 -6.01 16.27 10.26
C PRO A 324 -5.29 15.28 9.33
N ILE A 325 -4.10 14.77 9.67
CA ILE A 325 -3.32 13.87 8.81
C ILE A 325 -3.97 12.48 8.80
N ASN A 326 -4.02 11.82 9.95
CA ASN A 326 -4.50 10.47 10.09
C ASN A 326 -6.03 10.40 10.17
N THR A 327 -6.60 9.36 9.57
CA THR A 327 -8.04 9.09 9.46
C THR A 327 -8.36 7.66 9.88
N PRO A 328 -9.62 7.23 9.90
CA PRO A 328 -9.95 5.81 10.03
C PRO A 328 -9.55 4.93 8.82
N GLY A 329 -8.98 5.52 7.77
CA GLY A 329 -8.43 4.82 6.60
C GLY A 329 -6.98 4.41 6.77
N ASN A 330 -6.22 4.55 5.68
CA ASN A 330 -4.78 4.33 5.65
C ASN A 330 -4.09 5.61 5.18
N GLU A 331 -3.06 6.01 5.89
CA GLU A 331 -2.14 7.08 5.53
C GLU A 331 -0.73 6.50 5.37
N ALA A 332 -0.11 6.77 4.21
CA ALA A 332 1.13 6.11 3.82
C ALA A 332 2.02 7.00 2.95
N PHE A 333 3.26 6.56 2.72
CA PHE A 333 4.22 7.22 1.84
C PHE A 333 4.47 8.69 2.18
N PRO A 334 4.78 9.02 3.45
CA PRO A 334 5.16 10.38 3.80
C PRO A 334 6.44 10.78 3.06
N THR A 335 6.52 12.03 2.61
CA THR A 335 7.74 12.65 2.08
C THR A 335 7.69 14.16 2.29
N PHE A 336 8.83 14.80 2.34
CA PHE A 336 8.92 16.23 2.60
C PHE A 336 9.47 17.01 1.40
N ARG A 337 8.98 18.22 1.24
CA ARG A 337 9.65 19.26 0.46
C ARG A 337 10.52 20.12 1.37
N PRO A 338 11.55 20.77 0.83
CA PRO A 338 12.44 21.63 1.63
C PRO A 338 11.74 22.74 2.40
N ASN A 339 10.57 23.20 1.95
CA ASN A 339 9.75 24.22 2.63
C ASN A 339 8.96 23.67 3.84
N GLY A 340 9.08 22.38 4.14
CA GLY A 340 8.40 21.73 5.27
C GLY A 340 7.02 21.13 4.93
N ASP A 341 6.54 21.27 3.69
CA ASP A 341 5.29 20.63 3.28
C ASP A 341 5.46 19.10 3.32
N LEU A 342 4.54 18.44 4.02
CA LEU A 342 4.46 16.98 4.10
C LEU A 342 3.48 16.47 3.02
N TYR A 343 3.99 15.71 2.08
CA TYR A 343 3.20 14.95 1.12
C TYR A 343 2.96 13.56 1.68
N PHE A 344 1.75 13.05 1.53
CA PHE A 344 1.39 11.69 1.95
C PHE A 344 0.23 11.18 1.09
N SER A 345 0.00 9.89 1.12
CA SER A 345 -1.13 9.28 0.40
C SER A 345 -2.15 8.76 1.41
N SER A 346 -3.43 8.98 1.13
CA SER A 346 -4.54 8.53 1.99
C SER A 346 -5.70 7.97 1.19
N ASP A 347 -6.31 6.91 1.69
CA ASP A 347 -7.58 6.37 1.22
C ASP A 347 -8.75 6.63 2.19
N GLY A 348 -8.48 7.37 3.26
CA GLY A 348 -9.47 7.75 4.27
C GLY A 348 -10.04 9.14 4.10
N HIS A 349 -9.31 10.06 3.47
CA HIS A 349 -9.79 11.39 3.10
C HIS A 349 -10.68 11.35 1.84
N PRO A 350 -11.56 12.37 1.64
CA PRO A 350 -12.28 12.51 0.37
C PRO A 350 -11.31 12.76 -0.79
N GLY A 351 -11.34 11.89 -1.80
CA GLY A 351 -10.41 11.93 -2.94
C GLY A 351 -11.03 11.40 -4.23
N LEU A 352 -10.18 11.06 -5.21
CA LEU A 352 -10.61 10.60 -6.52
C LEU A 352 -10.79 9.08 -6.60
N GLY A 353 -10.18 8.32 -5.67
CA GLY A 353 -10.26 6.88 -5.81
C GLY A 353 -9.72 6.01 -4.70
N GLY A 354 -8.54 5.44 -4.90
CA GLY A 354 -7.82 4.63 -3.94
C GLY A 354 -7.03 5.48 -2.96
N LEU A 355 -5.72 5.28 -2.91
CA LEU A 355 -4.82 6.23 -2.26
C LEU A 355 -4.71 7.48 -3.12
N ASP A 356 -5.03 8.63 -2.58
CA ASP A 356 -4.81 9.94 -3.19
C ASP A 356 -3.69 10.67 -2.45
N ILE A 357 -2.86 11.41 -3.17
CA ILE A 357 -1.81 12.26 -2.60
C ILE A 357 -2.45 13.50 -2.00
N PHE A 358 -2.07 13.83 -0.76
CA PHE A 358 -2.40 15.05 -0.04
C PHE A 358 -1.15 15.83 0.30
N ILE A 359 -1.30 17.14 0.46
CA ILE A 359 -0.23 18.03 0.91
C ILE A 359 -0.67 18.64 2.24
N ALA A 360 0.13 18.43 3.27
CA ALA A 360 -0.06 19.03 4.57
C ALA A 360 0.90 20.21 4.75
N HIS A 361 0.35 21.42 4.72
CA HIS A 361 1.08 22.67 4.91
C HIS A 361 1.20 22.99 6.39
N PRO A 362 2.43 23.07 6.95
CA PRO A 362 2.61 23.40 8.36
C PRO A 362 2.21 24.85 8.64
N LYS A 363 1.47 25.07 9.71
CA LYS A 363 1.07 26.40 10.19
C LYS A 363 1.88 26.80 11.43
N LYS A 364 2.00 28.09 11.69
CA LYS A 364 2.74 28.65 12.85
C LYS A 364 2.24 28.15 14.22
N ASN A 365 1.01 27.66 14.29
CA ASN A 365 0.42 27.10 15.51
C ASN A 365 0.67 25.60 15.70
N GLY A 366 1.56 24.98 14.89
CA GLY A 366 1.88 23.57 14.93
C GLY A 366 0.82 22.65 14.29
N ARG A 367 -0.25 23.21 13.69
CA ARG A 367 -1.26 22.45 12.96
C ARG A 367 -0.90 22.36 11.48
N TYR A 368 -1.59 21.46 10.77
CA TYR A 368 -1.50 21.32 9.32
C TYR A 368 -2.79 21.79 8.65
N GLU A 369 -2.65 22.38 7.47
CA GLU A 369 -3.76 22.60 6.55
C GLU A 369 -3.59 21.65 5.37
N LEU A 370 -4.65 20.91 5.02
CA LEU A 370 -4.60 19.91 3.95
C LEU A 370 -5.03 20.51 2.62
N GLU A 371 -4.27 20.23 1.57
CA GLU A 371 -4.60 20.42 0.18
C GLU A 371 -4.76 19.06 -0.50
N HIS A 372 -5.84 18.86 -1.26
CA HIS A 372 -5.97 17.78 -2.24
C HIS A 372 -5.60 18.35 -3.61
N PRO A 373 -4.45 17.98 -4.20
CA PRO A 373 -3.92 18.66 -5.41
C PRO A 373 -4.72 18.35 -6.69
N GLY A 374 -5.67 17.41 -6.65
CA GLY A 374 -6.57 17.13 -7.76
C GLY A 374 -5.98 16.34 -8.91
N TYR A 375 -6.77 16.19 -9.97
CA TYR A 375 -6.38 15.55 -11.24
C TYR A 375 -5.48 16.51 -12.06
N PRO A 376 -4.42 16.04 -12.76
CA PRO A 376 -4.05 14.63 -12.97
C PRO A 376 -3.03 14.05 -11.99
N LEU A 377 -2.61 14.78 -10.94
CA LEU A 377 -1.69 14.21 -9.95
C LEU A 377 -2.32 13.02 -9.25
N ASN A 378 -3.59 13.16 -8.87
CA ASN A 378 -4.41 12.07 -8.36
C ASN A 378 -5.33 11.51 -9.46
N SER A 379 -5.56 10.20 -9.43
CA SER A 379 -6.41 9.45 -10.35
C SER A 379 -7.48 8.66 -9.58
N GLN A 380 -8.20 7.73 -10.22
CA GLN A 380 -9.06 6.80 -9.49
C GLN A 380 -8.30 5.64 -8.85
N ALA A 381 -7.07 5.36 -9.28
CA ALA A 381 -6.24 4.27 -8.75
C ALA A 381 -5.54 4.67 -7.44
N ASP A 382 -4.47 3.99 -7.08
CA ASP A 382 -3.59 4.43 -6.00
C ASP A 382 -2.52 5.36 -6.56
N ASP A 383 -2.41 6.55 -5.99
CA ASP A 383 -1.41 7.56 -6.30
C ASP A 383 -0.53 7.76 -5.06
N PHE A 384 0.78 7.52 -5.18
CA PHE A 384 1.70 7.52 -4.04
C PHE A 384 3.16 7.69 -4.46
N GLY A 385 4.07 7.87 -3.48
CA GLY A 385 5.51 7.84 -3.67
C GLY A 385 6.05 9.09 -4.35
N MET A 386 5.73 10.26 -3.83
CA MET A 386 6.32 11.54 -4.24
C MET A 386 7.77 11.68 -3.77
N THR A 387 8.57 12.50 -4.49
CA THR A 387 9.92 12.92 -4.09
C THR A 387 10.12 14.41 -4.32
#